data_e49acfd2a4f0e079668e31c623658324
#
_entry.id   e49acfd2a4f0e079668e31c623658324
#
_cell.length_a   1.000
_cell.length_b   1.000
_cell.length_c   1.000
_cell.angle_alpha   90.00
_cell.angle_beta   90.00
_cell.angle_gamma   90.00
#
_symmetry.space_group_name_H-M   'P 1'
#
loop_
_entity.id
_entity.type
_entity.pdbx_description
1 polymer ?
#
loop_
_entity_poly.entity_id
_entity_poly.type
_entity_poly.pdbx_seq_one_letter_code
_entity_poly.pdbx_strand_id
1 'polypeptide(L)'
;MTSLQSYIKLYSQEFSQLSKDANKDEDKDLDIAITSTNGVMGIPDPLKAGKNIKVIIQQQDTDLVETDSQAQGENAQRQWHQAYTYGLSGSVLGREGQKTQAQEAEISNYAVENSSNTADEVQNDVITQDILKKMAVQNLQTTVITKSIHSEAQKQTRALSAANINLSDISSRLDEQARKEQANNNSSARQIIGAAAFADAFWEQSNAK
;
A
#
# COMPACT_ATOMS: atom_id res chain seq x y z
N MET A 1 14.24 -11.05 -0.67
CA MET A 1 12.89 -11.24 -0.11
C MET A 1 12.79 -10.82 1.36
N THR A 2 13.82 -11.04 2.14
CA THR A 2 13.86 -10.69 3.58
C THR A 2 13.67 -9.21 3.91
N SER A 3 14.10 -8.29 3.05
CA SER A 3 13.98 -6.85 3.30
C SER A 3 12.53 -6.34 3.26
N LEU A 4 11.74 -6.74 2.26
CA LEU A 4 10.34 -6.29 2.17
C LEU A 4 9.50 -6.81 3.34
N GLN A 5 9.67 -8.08 3.72
CA GLN A 5 8.97 -8.66 4.87
C GLN A 5 9.33 -7.96 6.18
N SER A 6 10.62 -7.62 6.39
CA SER A 6 11.04 -6.89 7.58
C SER A 6 10.48 -5.46 7.63
N TYR A 7 10.41 -4.76 6.49
CA TYR A 7 9.77 -3.44 6.41
C TYR A 7 8.27 -3.49 6.69
N ILE A 8 7.55 -4.43 6.07
CA ILE A 8 6.11 -4.60 6.32
C ILE A 8 5.87 -4.95 7.80
N LYS A 9 6.69 -5.83 8.38
CA LYS A 9 6.60 -6.17 9.80
C LYS A 9 6.89 -4.98 10.71
N LEU A 10 7.90 -4.17 10.40
CA LEU A 10 8.23 -2.95 11.14
C LEU A 10 7.05 -1.97 11.13
N TYR A 11 6.49 -1.70 9.96
CA TYR A 11 5.34 -0.79 9.83
C TYR A 11 4.05 -1.35 10.42
N SER A 12 3.85 -2.68 10.39
CA SER A 12 2.76 -3.32 11.12
C SER A 12 2.91 -3.13 12.63
N GLN A 13 4.13 -3.22 13.15
CA GLN A 13 4.43 -2.95 14.56
C GLN A 13 4.26 -1.48 14.92
N GLU A 14 4.68 -0.55 14.06
CA GLU A 14 4.42 0.89 14.24
C GLU A 14 2.92 1.19 14.20
N PHE A 15 2.17 0.56 13.29
CA PHE A 15 0.72 0.67 13.24
C PHE A 15 0.06 0.17 14.52
N SER A 16 0.48 -1.00 15.03
CA SER A 16 0.03 -1.53 16.32
C SER A 16 0.43 -0.62 17.49
N GLN A 17 1.55 0.11 17.39
CA GLN A 17 1.97 1.07 18.42
C GLN A 17 1.15 2.36 18.42
N LEU A 18 0.69 2.83 17.28
CA LEU A 18 -0.23 3.97 17.16
C LEU A 18 -1.62 3.66 17.72
N SER A 19 -1.98 2.38 17.74
CA SER A 19 -3.21 1.85 18.36
C SER A 19 -3.08 1.60 19.86
N LYS A 20 -1.94 1.83 20.48
CA LYS A 20 -1.57 1.41 21.84
C LYS A 20 -2.25 2.10 23.02
N ASP A 21 -3.19 2.99 22.79
CA ASP A 21 -4.09 3.45 23.87
C ASP A 21 -5.21 2.43 24.20
N ALA A 22 -5.23 1.28 23.51
CA ALA A 22 -6.21 0.21 23.65
C ALA A 22 -5.56 -1.12 24.09
N ASN A 23 -6.29 -1.92 24.83
CA ASN A 23 -5.96 -3.18 25.52
C ASN A 23 -5.04 -4.18 24.74
N LYS A 24 -4.24 -4.96 25.49
CA LYS A 24 -3.33 -6.01 24.95
C LYS A 24 -4.00 -7.11 24.11
N ASP A 25 -5.29 -7.29 24.19
CA ASP A 25 -6.03 -8.28 23.39
C ASP A 25 -6.31 -7.74 21.96
N GLU A 26 -6.44 -6.43 21.81
CA GLU A 26 -6.65 -5.76 20.50
C GLU A 26 -5.44 -5.88 19.58
N ASP A 27 -4.22 -5.83 20.13
CA ASP A 27 -2.98 -6.01 19.36
C ASP A 27 -2.92 -7.39 18.70
N LYS A 28 -3.45 -8.42 19.34
CA LYS A 28 -3.49 -9.78 18.79
C LYS A 28 -4.50 -9.90 17.64
N ASP A 29 -5.66 -9.29 17.80
CA ASP A 29 -6.71 -9.34 16.79
C ASP A 29 -6.29 -8.57 15.53
N LEU A 30 -5.62 -7.44 15.66
CA LEU A 30 -5.04 -6.69 14.55
C LEU A 30 -3.91 -7.47 13.86
N ASP A 31 -3.01 -8.10 14.60
CA ASP A 31 -1.94 -8.94 14.02
C ASP A 31 -2.53 -10.13 13.25
N ILE A 32 -3.56 -10.79 13.80
CA ILE A 32 -4.29 -11.86 13.13
C ILE A 32 -4.99 -11.34 11.86
N ALA A 33 -5.62 -10.16 11.93
CA ALA A 33 -6.29 -9.54 10.79
C ALA A 33 -5.33 -9.31 9.60
N ILE A 34 -4.09 -8.92 9.89
CA ILE A 34 -3.05 -8.69 8.89
C ILE A 34 -2.47 -10.04 8.42
N THR A 35 -2.04 -10.89 9.34
CA THR A 35 -1.31 -12.12 9.03
C THR A 35 -2.18 -13.16 8.34
N SER A 36 -3.50 -13.20 8.62
CA SER A 36 -4.46 -14.07 7.93
C SER A 36 -4.59 -13.79 6.43
N THR A 37 -4.15 -12.62 5.98
CA THR A 37 -4.19 -12.22 4.56
C THR A 37 -2.88 -12.49 3.82
N ASN A 38 -1.89 -13.11 4.48
CA ASN A 38 -0.60 -13.40 3.88
C ASN A 38 -0.74 -14.29 2.64
N GLY A 39 -0.16 -13.82 1.55
CA GLY A 39 0.00 -14.61 0.32
C GLY A 39 1.15 -15.61 0.42
N VAL A 40 1.38 -16.37 -0.67
CA VAL A 40 2.44 -17.41 -0.78
C VAL A 40 3.84 -16.86 -0.44
N MET A 41 4.08 -15.58 -0.62
CA MET A 41 5.37 -14.93 -0.32
C MET A 41 5.46 -14.40 1.12
N GLY A 42 4.46 -14.65 1.98
CA GLY A 42 4.39 -14.11 3.34
C GLY A 42 4.17 -12.58 3.38
N ILE A 43 3.66 -12.01 2.30
CA ILE A 43 3.31 -10.59 2.21
C ILE A 43 1.80 -10.48 2.36
N PRO A 44 1.28 -9.66 3.28
CA PRO A 44 -0.16 -9.49 3.44
C PRO A 44 -0.78 -8.80 2.22
N ASP A 45 -2.00 -9.22 1.87
CA ASP A 45 -2.83 -8.52 0.90
C ASP A 45 -3.33 -7.21 1.53
N PRO A 46 -2.90 -6.03 1.04
CA PRO A 46 -3.18 -4.78 1.72
C PRO A 46 -4.67 -4.43 1.76
N LEU A 47 -5.43 -4.79 0.72
CA LEU A 47 -6.85 -4.49 0.64
C LEU A 47 -7.68 -5.38 1.57
N LYS A 48 -7.33 -6.66 1.66
CA LYS A 48 -8.00 -7.58 2.59
C LYS A 48 -7.65 -7.25 4.04
N ALA A 49 -6.38 -7.01 4.32
CA ALA A 49 -5.93 -6.61 5.65
C ALA A 49 -6.62 -5.32 6.10
N GLY A 50 -6.68 -4.29 5.23
CA GLY A 50 -7.37 -3.05 5.52
C GLY A 50 -8.86 -3.23 5.83
N LYS A 51 -9.56 -4.11 5.09
CA LYS A 51 -10.95 -4.44 5.38
C LYS A 51 -11.13 -5.15 6.72
N ASN A 52 -10.25 -6.10 7.03
CA ASN A 52 -10.29 -6.82 8.31
C ASN A 52 -10.07 -5.87 9.49
N ILE A 53 -9.08 -4.98 9.39
CA ILE A 53 -8.81 -3.94 10.38
C ILE A 53 -10.05 -3.05 10.59
N LYS A 54 -10.65 -2.57 9.50
CA LYS A 54 -11.87 -1.76 9.56
C LYS A 54 -12.96 -2.47 10.35
N VAL A 55 -13.23 -3.75 10.05
CA VAL A 55 -14.28 -4.53 10.72
C VAL A 55 -13.99 -4.70 12.19
N ILE A 56 -12.75 -5.01 12.58
CA ILE A 56 -12.36 -5.17 13.99
C ILE A 56 -12.61 -3.88 14.76
N ILE A 57 -12.11 -2.76 14.26
CA ILE A 57 -12.28 -1.45 14.91
C ILE A 57 -13.77 -1.07 15.03
N GLN A 58 -14.58 -1.35 14.00
CA GLN A 58 -16.01 -1.09 14.05
C GLN A 58 -16.77 -1.96 15.07
N GLN A 59 -16.30 -3.18 15.33
CA GLN A 59 -16.95 -4.09 16.27
C GLN A 59 -16.61 -3.79 17.74
N GLN A 60 -15.47 -3.13 17.99
CA GLN A 60 -15.03 -2.82 19.35
C GLN A 60 -15.80 -1.65 19.97
N ASP A 61 -16.35 -0.75 19.17
CA ASP A 61 -16.95 0.50 19.62
C ASP A 61 -18.50 0.42 19.69
N THR A 62 -19.03 -0.73 20.16
CA THR A 62 -20.50 -0.98 20.18
C THR A 62 -21.25 -0.16 21.23
N ASP A 63 -20.60 0.62 22.08
CA ASP A 63 -21.28 1.25 23.24
C ASP A 63 -21.55 2.75 23.11
N LEU A 64 -20.99 3.49 22.13
CA LEU A 64 -21.20 4.93 21.99
C LEU A 64 -21.24 5.39 20.53
N VAL A 65 -22.42 5.65 20.00
CA VAL A 65 -22.73 6.39 18.76
C VAL A 65 -22.17 5.77 17.46
N GLU A 66 -23.01 5.06 16.77
CA GLU A 66 -22.82 4.31 15.52
C GLU A 66 -22.06 5.07 14.38
N THR A 67 -22.09 6.40 14.40
CA THR A 67 -21.40 7.27 13.42
C THR A 67 -19.90 7.45 13.67
N ASP A 68 -19.43 7.26 14.90
CA ASP A 68 -18.03 7.46 15.26
C ASP A 68 -17.18 6.21 15.00
N SER A 69 -17.74 5.02 15.27
CA SER A 69 -17.06 3.75 15.02
C SER A 69 -16.81 3.48 13.53
N GLN A 70 -17.73 3.91 12.66
CA GLN A 70 -17.52 3.80 11.21
C GLN A 70 -16.35 4.69 10.75
N ALA A 71 -16.29 5.94 11.22
CA ALA A 71 -15.22 6.85 10.89
C ALA A 71 -13.86 6.38 11.40
N GLN A 72 -13.81 5.80 12.60
CA GLN A 72 -12.60 5.21 13.18
C GLN A 72 -12.11 4.01 12.36
N GLY A 73 -13.00 3.08 11.99
CA GLY A 73 -12.66 1.95 11.15
C GLY A 73 -12.14 2.36 9.77
N GLU A 74 -12.71 3.39 9.15
CA GLU A 74 -12.23 3.93 7.87
C GLU A 74 -10.86 4.62 8.02
N ASN A 75 -10.62 5.33 9.12
CA ASN A 75 -9.34 5.92 9.42
C ASN A 75 -8.25 4.84 9.63
N ALA A 76 -8.55 3.79 10.39
CA ALA A 76 -7.63 2.68 10.62
C ALA A 76 -7.27 1.96 9.30
N GLN A 77 -8.24 1.71 8.44
CA GLN A 77 -7.99 1.16 7.10
C GLN A 77 -7.06 2.05 6.28
N ARG A 78 -7.28 3.37 6.28
CA ARG A 78 -6.42 4.33 5.55
C ARG A 78 -5.01 4.37 6.10
N GLN A 79 -4.85 4.39 7.43
CA GLN A 79 -3.54 4.36 8.07
C GLN A 79 -2.77 3.09 7.71
N TRP A 80 -3.45 1.95 7.66
CA TRP A 80 -2.86 0.70 7.19
C TRP A 80 -2.36 0.81 5.73
N HIS A 81 -3.18 1.33 4.82
CA HIS A 81 -2.78 1.52 3.42
C HIS A 81 -1.56 2.44 3.30
N GLN A 82 -1.51 3.52 4.07
CA GLN A 82 -0.37 4.42 4.12
C GLN A 82 0.88 3.72 4.66
N ALA A 83 0.79 3.03 5.80
CA ALA A 83 1.88 2.28 6.40
C ALA A 83 2.44 1.22 5.42
N TYR A 84 1.56 0.48 4.75
CA TYR A 84 1.93 -0.49 3.73
C TYR A 84 2.69 0.16 2.57
N THR A 85 2.23 1.31 2.09
CA THR A 85 2.87 2.05 1.00
C THR A 85 4.24 2.60 1.40
N TYR A 86 4.35 3.14 2.63
CA TYR A 86 5.65 3.56 3.18
C TYR A 86 6.62 2.38 3.28
N GLY A 87 6.15 1.23 3.76
CA GLY A 87 6.95 0.00 3.82
C GLY A 87 7.47 -0.43 2.45
N LEU A 88 6.63 -0.40 1.42
CA LEU A 88 7.04 -0.68 0.04
C LEU A 88 8.08 0.34 -0.46
N SER A 89 7.85 1.62 -0.24
CA SER A 89 8.80 2.67 -0.61
C SER A 89 10.14 2.50 0.12
N GLY A 90 10.09 2.23 1.42
CA GLY A 90 11.27 1.96 2.25
C GLY A 90 12.06 0.73 1.79
N SER A 91 11.40 -0.30 1.27
CA SER A 91 12.07 -1.50 0.74
C SER A 91 12.87 -1.24 -0.54
N VAL A 92 12.59 -0.14 -1.23
CA VAL A 92 13.30 0.28 -2.46
C VAL A 92 14.25 1.44 -2.18
N LEU A 93 13.75 2.51 -1.55
CA LEU A 93 14.46 3.76 -1.35
C LEU A 93 15.18 3.84 -0.01
N GLY A 94 14.82 3.01 0.95
CA GLY A 94 15.49 2.93 2.25
C GLY A 94 16.92 2.37 2.11
N ARG A 95 17.73 2.55 3.15
CA ARG A 95 19.16 2.17 3.15
C ARG A 95 19.40 0.72 2.73
N GLU A 96 18.64 -0.22 3.28
CA GLU A 96 18.75 -1.65 2.94
C GLU A 96 18.23 -1.95 1.52
N GLY A 97 17.17 -1.27 1.09
CA GLY A 97 16.68 -1.36 -0.28
C GLY A 97 17.72 -0.91 -1.30
N GLN A 98 18.32 0.25 -1.09
CA GLN A 98 19.41 0.76 -1.94
C GLN A 98 20.65 -0.15 -1.94
N LYS A 99 21.00 -0.71 -0.77
CA LYS A 99 22.09 -1.69 -0.68
C LYS A 99 21.82 -2.94 -1.50
N THR A 100 20.61 -3.47 -1.42
CA THR A 100 20.19 -4.63 -2.22
C THR A 100 20.26 -4.31 -3.72
N GLN A 101 19.77 -3.13 -4.12
CA GLN A 101 19.85 -2.69 -5.52
C GLN A 101 21.30 -2.55 -6.00
N ALA A 102 22.19 -1.98 -5.19
CA ALA A 102 23.60 -1.87 -5.52
C ALA A 102 24.24 -3.25 -5.72
N GLN A 103 23.94 -4.21 -4.85
CA GLN A 103 24.43 -5.59 -4.99
C GLN A 103 23.87 -6.28 -6.24
N GLU A 104 22.58 -6.11 -6.56
CA GLU A 104 21.96 -6.64 -7.79
C GLU A 104 22.60 -6.01 -9.04
N ALA A 105 22.91 -4.72 -9.01
CA ALA A 105 23.59 -4.02 -10.10
C ALA A 105 25.02 -4.52 -10.27
N GLU A 106 25.76 -4.72 -9.19
CA GLU A 106 27.13 -5.26 -9.21
C GLU A 106 27.16 -6.67 -9.81
N ILE A 107 26.24 -7.57 -9.39
CA ILE A 107 26.12 -8.91 -9.95
C ILE A 107 25.79 -8.85 -11.45
N SER A 108 24.91 -7.96 -11.87
CA SER A 108 24.54 -7.79 -13.27
C SER A 108 25.71 -7.27 -14.10
N ASN A 109 26.45 -6.28 -13.60
CA ASN A 109 27.63 -5.73 -14.26
C ASN A 109 28.72 -6.79 -14.42
N TYR A 110 28.99 -7.56 -13.36
CA TYR A 110 29.94 -8.67 -13.41
C TYR A 110 29.54 -9.73 -14.45
N ALA A 111 28.22 -10.07 -14.53
CA ALA A 111 27.72 -11.01 -15.52
C ALA A 111 27.88 -10.48 -16.96
N VAL A 112 27.65 -9.18 -17.19
CA VAL A 112 27.86 -8.53 -18.50
C VAL A 112 29.34 -8.52 -18.89
N GLU A 113 30.22 -8.11 -17.98
CA GLU A 113 31.65 -8.06 -18.22
C GLU A 113 32.24 -9.46 -18.52
N ASN A 114 31.88 -10.47 -17.73
CA ASN A 114 32.28 -11.86 -18.00
C ASN A 114 31.71 -12.38 -19.32
N SER A 115 30.49 -12.00 -19.68
CA SER A 115 29.90 -12.40 -20.96
C SER A 115 30.69 -11.80 -22.15
N SER A 116 31.09 -10.53 -22.02
CA SER A 116 31.93 -9.85 -23.03
C SER A 116 33.28 -10.52 -23.17
N ASN A 117 33.97 -10.75 -22.06
CA ASN A 117 35.28 -11.40 -22.07
C ASN A 117 35.21 -12.83 -22.67
N THR A 118 34.17 -13.58 -22.31
CA THR A 118 33.94 -14.93 -22.85
C THR A 118 33.63 -14.89 -24.35
N ALA A 119 32.93 -13.87 -24.85
CA ALA A 119 32.64 -13.71 -26.26
C ALA A 119 33.95 -13.42 -27.05
N ASP A 120 34.84 -12.57 -26.53
CA ASP A 120 36.13 -12.25 -27.13
C ASP A 120 37.03 -13.49 -27.17
N GLU A 121 37.03 -14.31 -26.13
CA GLU A 121 37.75 -15.56 -26.09
C GLU A 121 37.22 -16.60 -27.09
N VAL A 122 35.91 -16.69 -27.30
CA VAL A 122 35.29 -17.62 -28.29
C VAL A 122 35.78 -17.35 -29.70
N GLN A 123 36.06 -16.09 -30.05
CA GLN A 123 36.57 -15.73 -31.39
C GLN A 123 37.96 -16.34 -31.68
N ASN A 124 38.74 -16.64 -30.67
CA ASN A 124 40.06 -17.22 -30.77
C ASN A 124 40.10 -18.75 -30.60
N ASP A 125 38.95 -19.38 -30.29
CA ASP A 125 38.85 -20.80 -30.04
C ASP A 125 38.75 -21.60 -31.34
N VAL A 126 39.59 -22.63 -31.48
CA VAL A 126 39.57 -23.53 -32.62
C VAL A 126 38.82 -24.85 -32.29
N ILE A 127 38.62 -25.16 -31.02
CA ILE A 127 38.06 -26.41 -30.58
C ILE A 127 36.58 -26.25 -30.27
N THR A 128 35.72 -27.00 -30.97
CA THR A 128 34.25 -26.95 -30.81
C THR A 128 33.79 -27.17 -29.38
N GLN A 129 34.48 -28.02 -28.60
CA GLN A 129 34.11 -28.27 -27.19
C GLN A 129 34.28 -27.04 -26.31
N ASP A 130 35.34 -26.22 -26.53
CA ASP A 130 35.58 -25.03 -25.74
C ASP A 130 34.60 -23.93 -26.11
N ILE A 131 34.24 -23.82 -27.39
CA ILE A 131 33.15 -22.95 -27.85
C ILE A 131 31.84 -23.30 -27.15
N LEU A 132 31.46 -24.60 -27.08
CA LEU A 132 30.22 -25.03 -26.42
C LEU A 132 30.21 -24.74 -24.91
N LYS A 133 31.34 -24.93 -24.21
CA LYS A 133 31.49 -24.59 -22.80
C LYS A 133 31.30 -23.07 -22.57
N LYS A 134 31.92 -22.25 -23.40
CA LYS A 134 31.79 -20.79 -23.32
C LYS A 134 30.37 -20.32 -23.63
N MET A 135 29.69 -20.92 -24.61
CA MET A 135 28.27 -20.66 -24.86
C MET A 135 27.38 -21.02 -23.66
N ALA A 136 27.68 -22.11 -22.95
CA ALA A 136 26.95 -22.49 -21.73
C ALA A 136 27.14 -21.44 -20.63
N VAL A 137 28.36 -20.88 -20.46
CA VAL A 137 28.63 -19.80 -19.52
C VAL A 137 27.87 -18.53 -19.90
N GLN A 138 27.86 -18.15 -21.18
CA GLN A 138 27.09 -16.99 -21.66
C GLN A 138 25.58 -17.16 -21.42
N ASN A 139 25.04 -18.36 -21.62
CA ASN A 139 23.63 -18.64 -21.34
C ASN A 139 23.31 -18.49 -19.84
N LEU A 140 24.23 -18.92 -18.96
CA LEU A 140 24.08 -18.74 -17.52
C LEU A 140 24.08 -17.25 -17.14
N GLN A 141 25.00 -16.46 -17.72
CA GLN A 141 25.09 -15.01 -17.49
C GLN A 141 23.84 -14.30 -18.00
N THR A 142 23.32 -14.67 -19.16
CA THR A 142 22.04 -14.17 -19.67
C THR A 142 20.89 -14.48 -18.72
N THR A 143 20.89 -15.66 -18.10
CA THR A 143 19.89 -16.05 -17.09
C THR A 143 19.98 -15.16 -15.84
N VAL A 144 21.20 -14.82 -15.38
CA VAL A 144 21.42 -13.92 -14.25
C VAL A 144 20.86 -12.53 -14.55
N ILE A 145 21.17 -11.98 -15.73
CA ILE A 145 20.67 -10.66 -16.16
C ILE A 145 19.14 -10.67 -16.27
N THR A 146 18.57 -11.70 -16.88
CA THR A 146 17.13 -11.84 -17.03
C THR A 146 16.44 -11.91 -15.67
N LYS A 147 17.03 -12.62 -14.70
CA LYS A 147 16.51 -12.68 -13.32
C LYS A 147 16.55 -11.32 -12.65
N SER A 148 17.59 -10.53 -12.86
CA SER A 148 17.70 -9.17 -12.34
C SER A 148 16.61 -8.26 -12.92
N ILE A 149 16.40 -8.29 -14.23
CA ILE A 149 15.33 -7.55 -14.91
C ILE A 149 13.95 -7.96 -14.37
N HIS A 150 13.71 -9.25 -14.18
CA HIS A 150 12.44 -9.75 -13.62
C HIS A 150 12.21 -9.27 -12.18
N SER A 151 13.27 -9.28 -11.35
CA SER A 151 13.21 -8.73 -9.99
C SER A 151 12.80 -7.26 -9.99
N GLU A 152 13.42 -6.48 -10.87
CA GLU A 152 13.12 -5.04 -10.99
C GLU A 152 11.68 -4.80 -11.49
N ALA A 153 11.23 -5.54 -12.48
CA ALA A 153 9.85 -5.46 -12.97
C ALA A 153 8.83 -5.79 -11.87
N GLN A 154 9.13 -6.76 -11.00
CA GLN A 154 8.28 -7.05 -9.85
C GLN A 154 8.25 -5.89 -8.84
N LYS A 155 9.37 -5.22 -8.58
CA LYS A 155 9.43 -4.03 -7.70
C LYS A 155 8.56 -2.91 -8.27
N GLN A 156 8.68 -2.64 -9.57
CA GLN A 156 7.86 -1.63 -10.26
C GLN A 156 6.36 -1.95 -10.19
N THR A 157 5.98 -3.21 -10.43
CA THR A 157 4.58 -3.64 -10.34
C THR A 157 4.01 -3.42 -8.94
N ARG A 158 4.78 -3.72 -7.88
CA ARG A 158 4.37 -3.47 -6.49
C ARG A 158 4.23 -1.97 -6.21
N ALA A 159 5.18 -1.16 -6.68
CA ALA A 159 5.11 0.29 -6.51
C ALA A 159 3.87 0.89 -7.19
N LEU A 160 3.55 0.44 -8.40
CA LEU A 160 2.33 0.84 -9.11
C LEU A 160 1.06 0.41 -8.38
N SER A 161 1.03 -0.82 -7.85
CA SER A 161 -0.10 -1.29 -7.05
C SER A 161 -0.30 -0.44 -5.78
N ALA A 162 0.78 -0.07 -5.11
CA ALA A 162 0.74 0.81 -3.95
C ALA A 162 0.24 2.22 -4.31
N ALA A 163 0.70 2.77 -5.43
CA ALA A 163 0.20 4.04 -5.93
C ALA A 163 -1.30 4.00 -6.24
N ASN A 164 -1.79 2.92 -6.83
CA ASN A 164 -3.21 2.73 -7.11
C ASN A 164 -4.06 2.64 -5.81
N ILE A 165 -3.55 2.01 -4.75
CA ILE A 165 -4.22 1.97 -3.44
C ILE A 165 -4.36 3.40 -2.89
N ASN A 166 -3.28 4.18 -2.91
CA ASN A 166 -3.32 5.57 -2.44
C ASN A 166 -4.26 6.45 -3.28
N LEU A 167 -4.27 6.29 -4.60
CA LEU A 167 -5.19 7.00 -5.47
C LEU A 167 -6.66 6.64 -5.18
N SER A 168 -6.94 5.36 -4.90
CA SER A 168 -8.27 4.91 -4.50
C SER A 168 -8.69 5.53 -3.17
N ASP A 169 -7.80 5.61 -2.18
CA ASP A 169 -8.08 6.25 -0.89
C ASP A 169 -8.31 7.75 -1.05
N ILE A 170 -7.55 8.43 -1.91
CA ILE A 170 -7.74 9.85 -2.22
C ILE A 170 -9.10 10.06 -2.89
N SER A 171 -9.46 9.25 -3.89
CA SER A 171 -10.76 9.31 -4.57
C SER A 171 -11.90 9.14 -3.59
N SER A 172 -11.82 8.14 -2.70
CA SER A 172 -12.84 7.90 -1.68
C SER A 172 -13.02 9.09 -0.73
N ARG A 173 -11.92 9.78 -0.38
CA ARG A 173 -11.97 10.98 0.47
C ARG A 173 -12.60 12.16 -0.24
N LEU A 174 -12.30 12.35 -1.52
CA LEU A 174 -12.93 13.42 -2.32
C LEU A 174 -14.43 13.18 -2.47
N ASP A 175 -14.86 11.93 -2.70
CA ASP A 175 -16.27 11.57 -2.75
C ASP A 175 -16.96 11.81 -1.40
N GLU A 176 -16.31 11.48 -0.29
CA GLU A 176 -16.85 11.73 1.05
C GLU A 176 -16.97 13.24 1.32
N GLN A 177 -15.96 14.02 0.96
CA GLN A 177 -15.97 15.47 1.09
C GLN A 177 -17.11 16.08 0.26
N ALA A 178 -17.25 15.68 -1.00
CA ALA A 178 -18.32 16.14 -1.87
C ALA A 178 -19.71 15.82 -1.30
N ARG A 179 -19.92 14.63 -0.73
CA ARG A 179 -21.16 14.28 -0.05
C ARG A 179 -21.43 15.14 1.19
N LYS A 180 -20.40 15.41 2.00
CA LYS A 180 -20.52 16.29 3.17
C LYS A 180 -20.88 17.72 2.77
N GLU A 181 -20.23 18.25 1.75
CA GLU A 181 -20.53 19.57 1.21
C GLU A 181 -21.97 19.64 0.67
N GLN A 182 -22.41 18.63 -0.07
CA GLN A 182 -23.78 18.55 -0.56
C GLN A 182 -24.80 18.45 0.58
N ALA A 183 -24.52 17.67 1.62
CA ALA A 183 -25.38 17.55 2.79
C ALA A 183 -25.46 18.88 3.57
N ASN A 184 -24.34 19.58 3.73
CA ASN A 184 -24.29 20.89 4.36
C ASN A 184 -25.08 21.95 3.56
N ASN A 185 -24.93 21.95 2.23
CA ASN A 185 -25.67 22.85 1.35
C ASN A 185 -27.17 22.58 1.41
N ASN A 186 -27.58 21.31 1.40
CA ASN A 186 -28.99 20.92 1.55
C ASN A 186 -29.52 21.27 2.94
N SER A 187 -28.74 21.13 4.00
CA SER A 187 -29.13 21.54 5.36
C SER A 187 -29.32 23.06 5.45
N SER A 188 -28.39 23.82 4.89
CA SER A 188 -28.46 25.28 4.85
C SER A 188 -29.67 25.75 4.04
N ALA A 189 -29.94 25.15 2.90
CA ALA A 189 -31.12 25.44 2.09
C ALA A 189 -32.43 25.17 2.86
N ARG A 190 -32.51 24.04 3.57
CA ARG A 190 -33.69 23.72 4.43
C ARG A 190 -33.84 24.71 5.57
N GLN A 191 -32.77 25.19 6.20
CA GLN A 191 -32.82 26.20 7.24
C GLN A 191 -33.35 27.54 6.71
N ILE A 192 -32.89 27.95 5.52
CA ILE A 192 -33.36 29.19 4.88
C ILE A 192 -34.87 29.08 4.54
N ILE A 193 -35.27 27.95 3.95
CA ILE A 193 -36.69 27.73 3.64
C ILE A 193 -37.54 27.71 4.91
N GLY A 194 -37.08 27.05 5.96
CA GLY A 194 -37.76 27.00 7.26
C GLY A 194 -37.87 28.39 7.89
N ALA A 195 -36.83 29.19 7.85
CA ALA A 195 -36.83 30.57 8.35
C ALA A 195 -37.79 31.47 7.54
N ALA A 196 -37.85 31.31 6.21
CA ALA A 196 -38.76 32.04 5.35
C ALA A 196 -40.22 31.67 5.63
N ALA A 197 -40.52 30.36 5.75
CA ALA A 197 -41.87 29.87 6.09
C ALA A 197 -42.32 30.35 7.48
N PHE A 198 -41.39 30.39 8.45
CA PHE A 198 -41.70 30.89 9.78
C PHE A 198 -42.00 32.40 9.75
N ALA A 199 -41.23 33.17 8.99
CA ALA A 199 -41.47 34.60 8.82
C ALA A 199 -42.83 34.87 8.16
N ASP A 200 -43.19 34.10 7.14
CA ASP A 200 -44.46 34.22 6.41
C ASP A 200 -45.65 33.91 7.34
N ALA A 201 -45.61 32.88 8.10
CA ALA A 201 -46.59 32.50 9.10
C ALA A 201 -46.75 33.58 10.21
N PHE A 202 -45.68 34.24 10.60
CA PHE A 202 -45.69 35.31 11.58
C PHE A 202 -46.35 36.57 11.03
N TRP A 203 -46.13 36.92 9.76
CA TRP A 203 -46.79 38.04 9.09
C TRP A 203 -48.28 37.81 8.88
N GLU A 204 -48.72 36.62 8.51
CA GLU A 204 -50.10 36.29 8.38
C GLU A 204 -50.87 36.44 9.73
N GLN A 205 -50.25 35.94 10.80
CA GLN A 205 -50.82 36.05 12.15
C GLN A 205 -50.89 37.51 12.67
N SER A 206 -49.92 38.36 12.24
CA SER A 206 -49.91 39.77 12.59
C SER A 206 -50.95 40.59 11.84
N ASN A 207 -51.33 40.20 10.63
CA ASN A 207 -52.30 40.93 9.79
C ASN A 207 -53.75 40.44 10.01
N ALA A 208 -53.97 39.39 10.80
CA ALA A 208 -55.27 38.82 11.11
C ALA A 208 -55.95 39.44 12.35
N LYS A 209 -55.35 40.49 12.93
CA LYS A 209 -55.90 41.31 13.98
C LYS A 209 -56.26 42.70 13.46
#